data_f2321de08f8d244250f379d4f649f2ab
#
_entry.id   f2321de08f8d244250f379d4f649f2ab
#
_cell.length_a   1.000
_cell.length_b   1.000
_cell.length_c   1.000
_cell.angle_alpha   90.00
_cell.angle_beta   90.00
_cell.angle_gamma   90.00
#
_symmetry.space_group_name_H-M   'P 1'
#
loop_
_entity.id
_entity.type
_entity.pdbx_description
1 polymer ?
#
loop_
_entity_poly.entity_id
_entity_poly.type
_entity_poly.pdbx_seq_one_letter_code
_entity_poly.pdbx_strand_id
1 'polypeptide(L)'
;MDINQTKEAVKKEEGYRLETYKCTEGHLTGGYGHKMLEGETAPTDHAGWLVLFERDFARAVTGADDLLMLCPNIKDTARNIVVEMVYQMGAFGVSKFKGMLKALQDEDYKLSLIHI
;
A
#
# COMPACT_ATOMS: atom_id res chain seq x y z
N MET A 1 -13.27 -8.01 1.31
CA MET A 1 -12.84 -6.80 2.05
C MET A 1 -12.77 -5.64 1.07
N ASP A 2 -13.49 -4.56 1.31
CA ASP A 2 -13.41 -3.42 0.42
C ASP A 2 -12.17 -2.57 0.72
N ILE A 3 -11.87 -1.63 -0.18
CA ILE A 3 -10.65 -0.83 -0.08
C ILE A 3 -10.66 0.10 1.15
N ASN A 4 -11.84 0.52 1.61
CA ASN A 4 -11.93 1.36 2.81
C ASN A 4 -11.60 0.58 4.07
N GLN A 5 -11.99 -0.70 4.13
CA GLN A 5 -11.60 -1.59 5.23
C GLN A 5 -10.08 -1.80 5.22
N THR A 6 -9.49 -1.96 4.04
CA THR A 6 -8.04 -2.08 3.90
C THR A 6 -7.34 -0.81 4.37
N LYS A 7 -7.87 0.37 4.01
CA LYS A 7 -7.35 1.66 4.45
C LYS A 7 -7.34 1.75 5.98
N GLU A 8 -8.45 1.41 6.63
CA GLU A 8 -8.53 1.45 8.08
C GLU A 8 -7.60 0.43 8.74
N ALA A 9 -7.44 -0.75 8.14
CA ALA A 9 -6.52 -1.77 8.64
C ALA A 9 -5.07 -1.28 8.56
N VAL A 10 -4.68 -0.61 7.48
CA VAL A 10 -3.33 -0.03 7.33
C VAL A 10 -3.09 1.02 8.40
N LYS A 11 -4.04 1.92 8.64
CA LYS A 11 -3.92 2.93 9.71
C LYS A 11 -3.69 2.29 11.06
N LYS A 12 -4.46 1.26 11.38
CA LYS A 12 -4.37 0.57 12.67
C LYS A 12 -3.03 -0.14 12.83
N GLU A 13 -2.56 -0.79 11.77
CA GLU A 13 -1.31 -1.54 11.78
C GLU A 13 -0.10 -0.63 11.88
N GLU A 14 -0.10 0.49 11.14
CA GLU A 14 1.00 1.45 11.17
C GLU A 14 1.03 2.23 12.48
N GLY A 15 -0.13 2.45 13.12
CA GLY A 15 -0.24 3.31 14.28
C GLY A 15 -0.08 4.78 13.91
N TYR A 16 -0.34 5.66 14.87
CA TYR A 16 -0.28 7.10 14.63
C TYR A 16 0.71 7.78 15.55
N ARG A 17 1.54 8.65 14.98
CA ARG A 17 2.45 9.52 15.75
C ARG A 17 2.37 10.94 15.25
N LEU A 18 2.03 11.86 16.16
CA LEU A 18 1.99 13.29 15.82
C LEU A 18 3.38 13.83 15.53
N GLU A 19 4.38 13.43 16.31
CA GLU A 19 5.75 13.89 16.15
C GLU A 19 6.58 12.88 15.36
N THR A 20 7.51 13.39 14.56
CA THR A 20 8.40 12.53 13.78
C THR A 20 9.40 11.81 14.69
N TYR A 21 9.78 10.63 14.25
CA TYR A 21 10.78 9.79 14.92
C TYR A 21 11.61 9.07 13.87
N LYS A 22 12.78 8.58 14.26
CA LYS A 22 13.57 7.72 13.38
C LYS A 22 13.12 6.28 13.53
N CYS A 23 12.73 5.66 12.41
CA CYS A 23 12.41 4.23 12.42
C CYS A 23 13.68 3.38 12.50
N THR A 24 13.52 2.06 12.61
CA THR A 24 14.65 1.12 12.75
C THR A 24 15.63 1.20 11.57
N GLU A 25 15.17 1.65 10.40
CA GLU A 25 16.00 1.82 9.21
C GLU A 25 16.66 3.20 9.13
N GLY A 26 16.46 4.05 10.13
CA GLY A 26 17.05 5.37 10.18
C GLY A 26 16.28 6.46 9.42
N HIS A 27 15.10 6.15 8.89
CA HIS A 27 14.26 7.13 8.20
C HIS A 27 13.44 7.95 9.20
N LEU A 28 13.35 9.26 8.98
CA LEU A 28 12.46 10.11 9.75
C LEU A 28 11.03 9.82 9.33
N THR A 29 10.20 9.41 10.29
CA THR A 29 8.85 8.89 10.03
C THR A 29 7.86 9.57 10.96
N GLY A 30 6.63 9.78 10.49
CA GLY A 30 5.56 10.33 11.32
C GLY A 30 4.18 9.98 10.79
N GLY A 31 3.15 10.44 11.48
CA GLY A 31 1.77 10.14 11.11
C GLY A 31 1.50 8.64 11.10
N TYR A 32 0.97 8.15 10.02
CA TYR A 32 0.65 6.72 9.82
C TYR A 32 1.77 6.04 9.02
N GLY A 33 3.00 6.10 9.52
CA GLY A 33 4.13 5.46 8.87
C GLY A 33 4.67 6.21 7.66
N HIS A 34 4.36 7.50 7.54
CA HIS A 34 4.86 8.30 6.42
C HIS A 34 6.36 8.56 6.58
N LYS A 35 7.14 8.12 5.62
CA LYS A 35 8.58 8.41 5.57
C LYS A 35 8.78 9.79 4.97
N MET A 36 9.40 10.69 5.76
CA MET A 36 9.62 12.07 5.32
C MET A 36 10.61 12.12 4.17
N LEU A 37 10.28 12.92 3.16
CA LEU A 37 11.16 13.20 2.05
C LEU A 37 12.09 14.36 2.43
N GLU A 38 13.25 14.42 1.77
CA GLU A 38 14.17 15.53 1.96
C GLU A 38 13.49 16.85 1.59
N GLY A 39 13.57 17.83 2.47
CA GLY A 39 12.93 19.12 2.27
C GLY A 39 11.45 19.17 2.60
N GLU A 40 10.84 18.04 2.95
CA GLU A 40 9.43 17.97 3.33
C GLU A 40 9.24 18.49 4.75
N THR A 41 8.20 19.30 4.97
CA THR A 41 7.85 19.82 6.29
C THR A 41 6.82 18.92 6.95
N ALA A 42 7.10 18.48 8.18
CA ALA A 42 6.17 17.64 8.93
C ALA A 42 4.91 18.43 9.32
N PRO A 43 3.70 17.85 9.14
CA PRO A 43 2.49 18.44 9.67
C PRO A 43 2.54 18.62 11.18
N THR A 44 1.83 19.64 11.67
CA THR A 44 1.79 19.97 13.09
C THR A 44 0.52 19.46 13.78
N ASP A 45 -0.41 18.88 13.03
CA ASP A 45 -1.67 18.36 13.57
C ASP A 45 -2.08 17.06 12.86
N HIS A 46 -3.10 16.41 13.43
CA HIS A 46 -3.63 15.14 12.89
C HIS A 46 -4.21 15.31 11.49
N ALA A 47 -4.89 16.44 11.23
CA ALA A 47 -5.49 16.69 9.92
C ALA A 47 -4.44 16.71 8.81
N GLY A 48 -3.29 17.33 9.06
CA GLY A 48 -2.18 17.35 8.11
C GLY A 48 -1.61 15.96 7.84
N TRP A 49 -1.45 15.15 8.88
CA TRP A 49 -1.00 13.76 8.72
C TRP A 49 -2.02 12.91 7.97
N LEU A 50 -3.33 13.15 8.16
CA LEU A 50 -4.35 12.44 7.38
C LEU A 50 -4.28 12.77 5.90
N VAL A 51 -3.99 14.02 5.54
CA VAL A 51 -3.81 14.40 4.13
C VAL A 51 -2.65 13.60 3.51
N LEU A 52 -1.54 13.49 4.22
CA LEU A 52 -0.39 12.72 3.74
C LEU A 52 -0.72 11.23 3.66
N PHE A 53 -1.45 10.70 4.65
CA PHE A 53 -1.87 9.29 4.63
C PHE A 53 -2.75 9.00 3.40
N GLU A 54 -3.74 9.85 3.12
CA GLU A 54 -4.63 9.65 1.97
C GLU A 54 -3.85 9.66 0.66
N ARG A 55 -2.86 10.54 0.53
CA ARG A 55 -1.99 10.60 -0.63
C ARG A 55 -1.12 9.34 -0.74
N ASP A 56 -0.53 8.91 0.38
CA ASP A 56 0.31 7.72 0.39
C ASP A 56 -0.49 6.47 0.08
N PHE A 57 -1.71 6.37 0.63
CA PHE A 57 -2.59 5.23 0.37
C PHE A 57 -3.05 5.20 -1.10
N ALA A 58 -3.43 6.35 -1.66
CA ALA A 58 -3.81 6.43 -3.08
C ALA A 58 -2.64 6.01 -3.98
N ARG A 59 -1.42 6.40 -3.64
CA ARG A 59 -0.22 5.99 -4.37
C ARG A 59 -0.01 4.47 -4.27
N ALA A 60 -0.27 3.89 -3.11
CA ALA A 60 -0.17 2.44 -2.93
C ALA A 60 -1.20 1.69 -3.77
N VAL A 61 -2.44 2.20 -3.85
CA VAL A 61 -3.48 1.61 -4.71
C VAL A 61 -3.05 1.66 -6.17
N THR A 62 -2.57 2.81 -6.64
CA THR A 62 -2.09 2.95 -8.02
C THR A 62 -0.93 2.00 -8.31
N GLY A 63 0.03 1.91 -7.40
CA GLY A 63 1.17 1.01 -7.55
C GLY A 63 0.75 -0.46 -7.60
N ALA A 64 -0.20 -0.85 -6.74
CA ALA A 64 -0.73 -2.22 -6.74
C ALA A 64 -1.46 -2.53 -8.05
N ASP A 65 -2.30 -1.60 -8.53
CA ASP A 65 -3.03 -1.80 -9.78
C ASP A 65 -2.08 -1.91 -10.97
N ASP A 66 -1.00 -1.15 -10.98
CA ASP A 66 0.02 -1.27 -12.03
C ASP A 66 0.69 -2.66 -12.00
N LEU A 67 1.02 -3.16 -10.81
CA LEU A 67 1.62 -4.50 -10.66
C LEU A 67 0.65 -5.61 -11.06
N LEU A 68 -0.66 -5.38 -10.86
CA LEU A 68 -1.71 -6.36 -11.15
C LEU A 68 -2.39 -6.10 -12.50
N MET A 69 -1.77 -5.33 -13.37
CA MET A 69 -2.33 -4.98 -14.69
C MET A 69 -2.69 -6.22 -15.51
N LEU A 70 -1.93 -7.31 -15.36
CA LEU A 70 -2.19 -8.58 -16.05
C LEU A 70 -3.13 -9.50 -15.27
N CYS A 71 -3.77 -9.00 -14.20
CA CYS A 71 -4.66 -9.77 -13.34
C CYS A 71 -6.03 -9.09 -13.20
N PRO A 72 -6.77 -8.84 -14.31
CA PRO A 72 -8.02 -8.07 -14.24
C PRO A 72 -9.16 -8.79 -13.49
N ASN A 73 -9.08 -10.12 -13.31
CA ASN A 73 -10.10 -10.91 -12.65
C ASN A 73 -9.74 -11.29 -11.21
N ILE A 74 -8.60 -10.81 -10.70
CA ILE A 74 -8.13 -11.16 -9.36
C ILE A 74 -9.14 -10.71 -8.29
N LYS A 75 -9.30 -11.53 -7.25
CA LYS A 75 -10.22 -11.22 -6.16
C LYS A 75 -9.78 -9.99 -5.38
N ASP A 76 -10.75 -9.22 -4.88
CA ASP A 76 -10.47 -8.01 -4.10
C ASP A 76 -9.61 -8.29 -2.87
N THR A 77 -9.79 -9.44 -2.23
CA THR A 77 -8.97 -9.82 -1.08
C THR A 77 -7.49 -9.91 -1.45
N ALA A 78 -7.16 -10.52 -2.58
CA ALA A 78 -5.78 -10.62 -3.05
C ALA A 78 -5.24 -9.25 -3.47
N ARG A 79 -6.05 -8.46 -4.18
CA ARG A 79 -5.68 -7.09 -4.57
C ARG A 79 -5.36 -6.24 -3.34
N ASN A 80 -6.19 -6.31 -2.31
CA ASN A 80 -6.03 -5.50 -1.11
C ASN A 80 -4.76 -5.88 -0.34
N ILE A 81 -4.38 -7.16 -0.33
CA ILE A 81 -3.12 -7.60 0.25
C ILE A 81 -1.94 -6.95 -0.50
N VAL A 82 -1.99 -6.91 -1.83
CA VAL A 82 -0.93 -6.26 -2.62
C VAL A 82 -0.88 -4.77 -2.33
N VAL A 83 -2.03 -4.09 -2.16
CA VAL A 83 -2.08 -2.68 -1.75
C VAL A 83 -1.35 -2.47 -0.43
N GLU A 84 -1.62 -3.32 0.57
CA GLU A 84 -0.93 -3.22 1.86
C GLU A 84 0.58 -3.40 1.72
N MET A 85 1.00 -4.35 0.90
CA MET A 85 2.43 -4.58 0.63
C MET A 85 3.08 -3.35 -0.03
N VAL A 86 2.41 -2.77 -1.02
CA VAL A 86 2.91 -1.57 -1.70
C VAL A 86 2.98 -0.39 -0.73
N TYR A 87 2.01 -0.24 0.16
CA TYR A 87 2.05 0.81 1.17
C TYR A 87 3.30 0.68 2.04
N GLN A 88 3.64 -0.55 2.46
CA GLN A 88 4.76 -0.79 3.37
C GLN A 88 6.12 -0.70 2.71
N MET A 89 6.28 -1.26 1.51
CA MET A 89 7.60 -1.40 0.89
C MET A 89 7.75 -0.75 -0.48
N GLY A 90 6.70 -0.10 -0.98
CA GLY A 90 6.70 0.53 -2.30
C GLY A 90 6.49 -0.46 -3.44
N ALA A 91 6.04 0.04 -4.58
CA ALA A 91 5.75 -0.80 -5.75
C ALA A 91 7.01 -1.52 -6.26
N PHE A 92 8.16 -0.84 -6.25
CA PHE A 92 9.41 -1.46 -6.69
C PHE A 92 9.80 -2.64 -5.80
N GLY A 93 9.64 -2.51 -4.48
CA GLY A 93 9.92 -3.60 -3.55
C GLY A 93 9.02 -4.81 -3.79
N VAL A 94 7.72 -4.57 -4.00
CA VAL A 94 6.76 -5.65 -4.28
C VAL A 94 7.04 -6.29 -5.64
N SER A 95 7.51 -5.53 -6.62
CA SER A 95 7.82 -6.05 -7.96
C SER A 95 8.88 -7.16 -7.95
N LYS A 96 9.68 -7.23 -6.86
CA LYS A 96 10.70 -8.27 -6.70
C LYS A 96 10.13 -9.62 -6.29
N PHE A 97 8.88 -9.66 -5.83
CA PHE A 97 8.20 -10.91 -5.47
C PHE A 97 7.61 -11.58 -6.72
N LYS A 98 8.50 -11.96 -7.64
CA LYS A 98 8.10 -12.49 -8.97
C LYS A 98 7.30 -13.77 -8.89
N GLY A 99 7.62 -14.64 -7.95
CA GLY A 99 6.88 -15.89 -7.73
C GLY A 99 5.44 -15.63 -7.31
N MET A 100 5.24 -14.67 -6.39
CA MET A 100 3.91 -14.28 -5.95
C MET A 100 3.11 -13.67 -7.10
N LEU A 101 3.71 -12.75 -7.84
CA LEU A 101 3.03 -12.08 -8.96
C LEU A 101 2.67 -13.07 -10.05
N LYS A 102 3.54 -14.04 -10.34
CA LYS A 102 3.26 -15.11 -11.31
C LYS A 102 2.09 -15.98 -10.82
N ALA A 103 2.09 -16.33 -9.54
CA ALA A 103 0.99 -17.12 -8.96
C ALA A 103 -0.35 -16.38 -9.06
N LEU A 104 -0.35 -15.06 -8.86
CA LEU A 104 -1.55 -14.24 -9.03
C LEU A 104 -2.01 -14.21 -10.49
N GLN A 105 -1.09 -14.12 -11.45
CA GLN A 105 -1.43 -14.20 -12.87
C GLN A 105 -2.03 -15.54 -13.23
N ASP A 106 -1.48 -16.63 -12.72
CA ASP A 106 -1.99 -17.98 -12.95
C ASP A 106 -3.41 -18.14 -12.36
N GLU A 107 -3.63 -17.61 -11.15
CA GLU A 107 -4.95 -17.62 -10.52
C GLU A 107 -5.95 -16.79 -11.33
N ASP A 108 -5.54 -15.61 -11.80
CA ASP A 108 -6.37 -14.75 -12.63
C ASP A 108 -6.79 -15.45 -13.92
N TYR A 109 -5.85 -16.17 -14.55
CA TYR A 109 -6.15 -16.95 -15.75
C TYR A 109 -7.23 -18.00 -15.49
N LYS A 110 -7.13 -18.73 -14.38
CA LYS A 110 -8.13 -19.71 -13.97
C LYS A 110 -9.48 -19.06 -13.75
N LEU A 111 -9.52 -17.90 -13.10
CA LEU A 111 -10.76 -17.16 -12.88
C LEU A 111 -11.39 -16.70 -14.19
N SER A 112 -10.58 -16.30 -15.18
CA SER A 112 -11.09 -15.88 -16.49
C SER A 112 -11.80 -17.03 -17.23
N LEU A 113 -11.34 -18.27 -17.04
CA LEU A 113 -11.94 -19.45 -17.66
C LEU A 113 -13.33 -19.75 -17.08
N ILE A 114 -13.56 -19.41 -15.82
CA ILE A 114 -14.84 -19.64 -15.14
C ILE A 114 -15.91 -18.69 -15.66
N HIS A 115 -15.53 -17.51 -16.15
CA HIS A 115 -16.46 -16.48 -16.59
C HIS A 115 -16.75 -16.47 -18.09
N ILE A 116 -16.34 -17.49 -18.81
CA ILE A 116 -16.62 -17.63 -20.25
C ILE A 116 -18.03 -18.20 -20.52
#